data_7cc4faf568fa31923442e1387c37410c
#
_entry.id   7cc4faf568fa31923442e1387c37410c
#
_cell.length_a   1.000
_cell.length_b   1.000
_cell.length_c   1.000
_cell.angle_alpha   90.00
_cell.angle_beta   90.00
_cell.angle_gamma   90.00
#
_symmetry.space_group_name_H-M   'P 1'
#
loop_
_entity.id
_entity.type
_entity.pdbx_description
1 polymer ?
#
loop_
_entity_poly.entity_id
_entity_poly.type
_entity_poly.pdbx_seq_one_letter_code
_entity_poly.pdbx_strand_id
1 'polypeptide(L)'
;MLDEDADQNEINNENEVLDDGDALEEEAEENQVIDENDSNSDNRFPEVNEGGWLEWFARLEGNEFLCEIDRDFIKNKSNLIGIKYEEYLDTLLSPDAPNDATLTDEYLDTLQAIKEVYGRIHKRFIKTPKGLALIREKYLNGVYGTCPRILCDKQKVLPIGLSEDEKFSRVKVYCPLCEEVYSTKHHGFDIDGAYFGTSFPQTFLMTYPDLNPKLKQYKGYIPKLFGFRIFGKQGSKYYSSDKKELKEKMKKLNIKTDE
;
A
#
# COMPACT_ATOMS: atom_id res chain seq x y z
N MET A 1 24.76 63.55 39.21
CA MET A 1 25.92 62.75 39.67
C MET A 1 25.88 61.56 38.76
N LEU A 2 26.45 61.64 37.58
CA LEU A 2 27.86 61.37 37.26
C LEU A 2 28.08 59.84 37.44
N ASP A 3 28.47 59.01 36.52
CA ASP A 3 29.37 59.12 35.34
C ASP A 3 28.96 57.95 34.40
N GLU A 4 28.80 58.08 33.14
CA GLU A 4 29.70 57.90 32.00
C GLU A 4 30.86 56.91 32.25
N ASP A 5 30.88 55.84 31.45
CA ASP A 5 32.11 55.38 30.80
C ASP A 5 31.79 54.52 29.59
N ALA A 6 32.19 55.05 28.45
CA ALA A 6 32.28 54.39 27.16
C ALA A 6 33.58 53.56 27.11
N ASP A 7 33.54 52.41 26.50
CA ASP A 7 34.76 51.82 25.94
C ASP A 7 34.49 51.16 24.58
N GLN A 8 35.17 51.73 23.61
CA GLN A 8 35.34 51.29 22.24
C GLN A 8 36.39 50.18 22.22
N ASN A 9 36.18 49.15 21.46
CA ASN A 9 37.27 48.37 20.87
C ASN A 9 36.80 47.74 19.55
N GLU A 10 37.23 48.34 18.53
CA GLU A 10 38.18 47.92 17.47
C GLU A 10 37.85 46.68 16.67
N ILE A 11 37.51 47.00 15.44
CA ILE A 11 37.45 46.20 14.23
C ILE A 11 38.83 45.60 13.95
N ASN A 12 38.98 44.29 13.89
CA ASN A 12 40.06 43.64 13.16
C ASN A 12 39.51 42.81 12.02
N ASN A 13 39.77 43.34 10.87
CA ASN A 13 39.55 42.77 9.55
C ASN A 13 40.80 41.91 9.24
N GLU A 14 40.65 40.59 9.23
CA GLU A 14 41.63 39.71 8.60
C GLU A 14 40.97 38.93 7.49
N ASN A 15 41.26 39.37 6.26
CA ASN A 15 41.03 38.65 5.04
C ASN A 15 41.93 37.42 4.99
N GLU A 16 41.41 36.22 5.14
CA GLU A 16 42.05 35.03 4.64
C GLU A 16 41.39 34.63 3.31
N VAL A 17 42.13 34.87 2.27
CA VAL A 17 41.92 34.33 0.93
C VAL A 17 42.32 32.87 1.00
N LEU A 18 41.35 31.96 0.91
CA LEU A 18 41.64 30.57 0.64
C LEU A 18 41.35 30.28 -0.83
N ASP A 19 42.40 29.82 -1.43
CA ASP A 19 42.64 29.34 -2.76
C ASP A 19 41.62 28.28 -3.19
N ASP A 20 40.83 28.59 -4.23
CA ASP A 20 39.90 27.67 -4.88
C ASP A 20 40.70 26.74 -5.79
N GLY A 21 41.09 25.60 -5.26
CA GLY A 21 41.60 24.50 -6.04
C GLY A 21 40.46 23.70 -6.67
N ASP A 22 40.11 24.03 -7.91
CA ASP A 22 39.23 23.20 -8.78
C ASP A 22 39.84 21.80 -8.97
N ALA A 23 39.30 20.83 -8.27
CA ALA A 23 39.42 19.42 -8.62
C ALA A 23 38.11 18.97 -9.25
N LEU A 24 38.04 19.09 -10.57
CA LEU A 24 37.04 18.40 -11.39
C LEU A 24 37.37 16.91 -11.34
N GLU A 25 36.69 16.14 -10.48
CA GLU A 25 36.60 14.70 -10.62
C GLU A 25 35.60 14.42 -11.73
N GLU A 26 36.12 14.06 -12.90
CA GLU A 26 35.39 13.40 -13.98
C GLU A 26 34.89 12.06 -13.46
N GLU A 27 33.64 12.00 -12.99
CA GLU A 27 32.95 10.70 -12.86
C GLU A 27 32.72 10.14 -14.26
N ALA A 28 33.51 9.16 -14.62
CA ALA A 28 33.31 8.36 -15.81
C ALA A 28 31.94 7.66 -15.71
N GLU A 29 31.01 8.10 -16.52
CA GLU A 29 29.77 7.34 -16.81
C GLU A 29 30.19 6.00 -17.46
N GLU A 30 30.24 4.95 -16.67
CA GLU A 30 30.20 3.60 -17.17
C GLU A 30 28.85 3.38 -17.85
N ASN A 31 28.86 3.56 -19.16
CA ASN A 31 27.82 3.05 -20.04
C ASN A 31 27.75 1.51 -19.88
N GLN A 32 26.91 1.04 -18.98
CA GLN A 32 26.47 -0.34 -18.99
C GLN A 32 25.65 -0.55 -20.28
N VAL A 33 26.31 -1.15 -21.23
CA VAL A 33 25.68 -1.78 -22.40
C VAL A 33 24.68 -2.79 -21.85
N ILE A 34 23.39 -2.44 -21.92
CA ILE A 34 22.32 -3.38 -21.65
C ILE A 34 22.36 -4.36 -22.83
N ASP A 35 22.87 -5.54 -22.58
CA ASP A 35 22.78 -6.67 -23.49
C ASP A 35 21.30 -7.03 -23.66
N GLU A 36 20.71 -6.56 -24.77
CA GLU A 36 19.36 -6.92 -25.21
C GLU A 36 19.34 -8.35 -25.80
N ASN A 37 19.82 -9.33 -25.05
CA ASN A 37 19.67 -10.73 -25.39
C ASN A 37 19.51 -11.60 -24.14
N ASP A 38 18.52 -11.29 -23.30
CA ASP A 38 17.95 -12.28 -22.39
C ASP A 38 16.52 -12.62 -22.79
N SER A 39 16.39 -13.25 -23.95
CA SER A 39 15.18 -13.95 -24.37
C SER A 39 15.13 -15.32 -23.70
N ASN A 40 15.18 -15.34 -22.37
CA ASN A 40 14.86 -16.53 -21.60
C ASN A 40 14.00 -16.18 -20.40
N SER A 41 12.88 -15.60 -20.72
CA SER A 41 11.83 -15.34 -19.77
C SER A 41 10.66 -16.23 -20.10
N ASP A 42 10.55 -17.38 -19.56
CA ASP A 42 9.22 -17.98 -19.41
C ASP A 42 9.25 -19.15 -18.42
N ASN A 43 9.78 -18.90 -17.22
CA ASN A 43 9.29 -19.65 -16.08
C ASN A 43 8.41 -18.76 -15.21
N ARG A 44 7.20 -18.48 -15.75
CA ARG A 44 6.12 -17.80 -15.04
C ARG A 44 5.60 -18.62 -13.86
N PHE A 45 6.06 -19.84 -13.71
CA PHE A 45 5.65 -20.78 -12.67
C PHE A 45 6.85 -21.26 -11.86
N PRO A 46 6.78 -21.23 -10.52
CA PRO A 46 7.87 -21.73 -9.68
C PRO A 46 8.07 -23.24 -9.89
N GLU A 47 9.31 -23.67 -10.09
CA GLU A 47 9.74 -25.07 -10.22
C GLU A 47 9.61 -25.88 -8.91
N VAL A 48 8.59 -25.72 -8.14
CA VAL A 48 8.48 -26.45 -6.87
C VAL A 48 7.24 -27.31 -6.84
N ASN A 49 7.45 -28.57 -7.13
CA ASN A 49 6.48 -29.65 -7.01
C ASN A 49 6.27 -30.13 -5.55
N GLU A 50 6.61 -29.33 -4.56
CA GLU A 50 6.37 -29.64 -3.15
C GLU A 50 5.14 -28.85 -2.66
N GLY A 51 4.01 -29.52 -2.62
CA GLY A 51 2.74 -28.95 -2.20
C GLY A 51 1.66 -29.11 -3.26
N GLY A 52 0.40 -28.97 -2.87
CA GLY A 52 -0.71 -29.11 -3.79
C GLY A 52 -1.05 -27.81 -4.52
N TRP A 53 -2.19 -27.83 -5.20
CA TRP A 53 -2.66 -26.71 -6.01
C TRP A 53 -2.77 -25.40 -5.20
N LEU A 54 -3.23 -25.45 -3.95
CA LEU A 54 -3.40 -24.25 -3.11
C LEU A 54 -2.08 -23.56 -2.80
N GLU A 55 -1.08 -24.36 -2.44
CA GLU A 55 0.27 -23.87 -2.14
C GLU A 55 0.94 -23.29 -3.40
N TRP A 56 0.83 -24.00 -4.52
CA TRP A 56 1.31 -23.54 -5.80
C TRP A 56 0.67 -22.20 -6.19
N PHE A 57 -0.66 -22.11 -6.14
CA PHE A 57 -1.38 -20.90 -6.52
C PHE A 57 -1.02 -19.70 -5.63
N ALA A 58 -0.88 -19.90 -4.33
CA ALA A 58 -0.52 -18.83 -3.40
C ALA A 58 0.91 -18.30 -3.60
N ARG A 59 1.79 -19.09 -4.23
CA ARG A 59 3.20 -18.73 -4.53
C ARG A 59 3.39 -18.12 -5.91
N LEU A 60 2.37 -18.13 -6.76
CA LEU A 60 2.47 -17.50 -8.08
C LEU A 60 2.78 -16.01 -7.93
N GLU A 61 3.64 -15.52 -8.80
CA GLU A 61 3.91 -14.08 -8.91
C GLU A 61 2.61 -13.29 -9.09
N GLY A 62 2.43 -12.26 -8.31
CA GLY A 62 1.21 -11.45 -8.28
C GLY A 62 0.16 -11.91 -7.27
N ASN A 63 0.29 -13.08 -6.64
CA ASN A 63 -0.63 -13.59 -5.63
C ASN A 63 -0.14 -13.38 -4.18
N GLU A 64 0.95 -12.65 -3.96
CA GLU A 64 1.58 -12.47 -2.65
C GLU A 64 0.64 -11.85 -1.61
N PHE A 65 -0.37 -11.11 -2.06
CA PHE A 65 -1.39 -10.55 -1.16
C PHE A 65 -2.37 -11.59 -0.64
N LEU A 66 -2.58 -12.68 -1.37
CA LEU A 66 -3.48 -13.76 -0.96
C LEU A 66 -2.85 -14.63 0.12
N CYS A 67 -3.67 -15.17 1.00
CA CYS A 67 -3.26 -16.19 1.96
C CYS A 67 -3.54 -17.56 1.39
N GLU A 68 -2.67 -18.50 1.66
CA GLU A 68 -2.93 -19.91 1.45
C GLU A 68 -4.12 -20.34 2.31
N ILE A 69 -5.14 -20.91 1.67
CA ILE A 69 -6.35 -21.37 2.34
C ILE A 69 -6.12 -22.76 2.87
N ASP A 70 -6.49 -22.98 4.13
CA ASP A 70 -6.45 -24.31 4.75
C ASP A 70 -7.35 -25.30 4.01
N ARG A 71 -6.81 -26.46 3.65
CA ARG A 71 -7.57 -27.56 3.02
C ARG A 71 -8.77 -27.98 3.85
N ASP A 72 -8.63 -28.02 5.18
CA ASP A 72 -9.72 -28.40 6.08
C ASP A 72 -10.85 -27.36 6.11
N PHE A 73 -10.50 -26.07 5.86
CA PHE A 73 -11.51 -25.03 5.69
C PHE A 73 -12.37 -25.26 4.45
N ILE A 74 -11.76 -25.68 3.33
CA ILE A 74 -12.44 -25.97 2.06
C ILE A 74 -13.27 -27.26 2.17
N LYS A 75 -12.78 -28.30 2.86
CA LYS A 75 -13.50 -29.55 3.06
C LYS A 75 -14.80 -29.39 3.86
N ASN A 76 -14.86 -28.37 4.70
CA ASN A 76 -16.06 -28.06 5.47
C ASN A 76 -17.08 -27.30 4.63
N LYS A 77 -18.07 -28.02 4.09
CA LYS A 77 -19.14 -27.49 3.23
C LYS A 77 -19.87 -26.28 3.84
N SER A 78 -19.96 -26.19 5.17
CA SER A 78 -20.60 -25.05 5.85
C SER A 78 -19.89 -23.71 5.54
N ASN A 79 -18.59 -23.75 5.29
CA ASN A 79 -17.81 -22.55 4.94
C ASN A 79 -18.07 -22.09 3.50
N LEU A 80 -18.64 -22.95 2.66
CA LEU A 80 -18.80 -22.74 1.22
C LEU A 80 -20.25 -22.47 0.79
N ILE A 81 -21.18 -22.39 1.74
CA ILE A 81 -22.61 -22.16 1.44
C ILE A 81 -22.77 -20.92 0.55
N GLY A 82 -23.46 -21.09 -0.60
CA GLY A 82 -23.74 -20.03 -1.58
C GLY A 82 -22.57 -19.69 -2.51
N ILE A 83 -21.47 -20.44 -2.47
CA ILE A 83 -20.41 -20.40 -3.47
C ILE A 83 -20.63 -21.60 -4.40
N LYS A 84 -20.59 -21.38 -5.71
CA LYS A 84 -20.58 -22.47 -6.70
C LYS A 84 -19.14 -22.94 -6.85
N TYR A 85 -18.80 -24.08 -6.29
CA TYR A 85 -17.40 -24.58 -6.20
C TYR A 85 -17.25 -26.05 -6.58
N GLU A 86 -18.37 -26.79 -6.66
CA GLU A 86 -18.37 -28.24 -6.79
C GLU A 86 -17.56 -28.72 -8.00
N GLU A 87 -17.64 -28.00 -9.10
CA GLU A 87 -16.93 -28.30 -10.36
C GLU A 87 -15.41 -28.16 -10.21
N TYR A 88 -14.95 -27.29 -9.30
CA TYR A 88 -13.53 -26.95 -9.13
C TYR A 88 -12.90 -27.55 -7.86
N LEU A 89 -13.69 -28.28 -7.07
CA LEU A 89 -13.27 -28.77 -5.77
C LEU A 89 -12.09 -29.73 -5.88
N ASP A 90 -12.14 -30.64 -6.85
CA ASP A 90 -11.08 -31.63 -7.07
C ASP A 90 -9.77 -30.95 -7.44
N THR A 91 -9.82 -29.92 -8.27
CA THR A 91 -8.62 -29.11 -8.60
C THR A 91 -8.08 -28.34 -7.41
N LEU A 92 -8.97 -27.66 -6.65
CA LEU A 92 -8.57 -26.91 -5.45
C LEU A 92 -7.93 -27.80 -4.38
N LEU A 93 -8.42 -29.03 -4.22
CA LEU A 93 -7.91 -29.99 -3.23
C LEU A 93 -6.85 -30.96 -3.81
N SER A 94 -6.44 -30.78 -5.06
CA SER A 94 -5.40 -31.59 -5.67
C SER A 94 -4.14 -31.61 -4.79
N PRO A 95 -3.58 -32.80 -4.53
CA PRO A 95 -2.32 -32.91 -3.80
C PRO A 95 -1.12 -32.48 -4.65
N ASP A 96 -1.31 -32.43 -5.96
CA ASP A 96 -0.25 -32.13 -6.93
C ASP A 96 -0.43 -30.73 -7.48
N ALA A 97 0.67 -30.00 -7.61
CA ALA A 97 0.72 -28.75 -8.33
C ALA A 97 0.61 -28.99 -9.84
N PRO A 98 0.02 -28.02 -10.61
CA PRO A 98 0.07 -28.10 -12.07
C PRO A 98 1.52 -28.12 -12.57
N ASN A 99 1.77 -28.90 -13.60
CA ASN A 99 3.04 -28.95 -14.30
C ASN A 99 2.88 -28.45 -15.74
N ASP A 100 3.96 -28.26 -16.48
CA ASP A 100 3.93 -27.75 -17.85
C ASP A 100 3.01 -28.55 -18.77
N ALA A 101 2.89 -29.86 -18.56
CA ALA A 101 2.01 -30.71 -19.35
C ALA A 101 0.50 -30.49 -19.04
N THR A 102 0.18 -29.98 -17.85
CA THR A 102 -1.18 -29.66 -17.44
C THR A 102 -1.60 -28.24 -17.77
N LEU A 103 -0.65 -27.33 -18.02
CA LEU A 103 -0.89 -25.93 -18.33
C LEU A 103 -1.25 -25.72 -19.82
N THR A 104 -2.25 -26.44 -20.30
CA THR A 104 -2.81 -26.26 -21.64
C THR A 104 -3.66 -25.00 -21.73
N ASP A 105 -3.92 -24.50 -22.95
CA ASP A 105 -4.80 -23.33 -23.16
C ASP A 105 -6.18 -23.55 -22.54
N GLU A 106 -6.75 -24.74 -22.68
CA GLU A 106 -8.03 -25.11 -22.06
C GLU A 106 -7.98 -25.05 -20.52
N TYR A 107 -6.87 -25.49 -19.92
CA TYR A 107 -6.66 -25.36 -18.47
C TYR A 107 -6.54 -23.89 -18.04
N LEU A 108 -5.85 -23.06 -18.82
CA LEU A 108 -5.68 -21.64 -18.52
C LEU A 108 -7.02 -20.89 -18.55
N ASP A 109 -7.91 -21.23 -19.49
CA ASP A 109 -9.28 -20.69 -19.52
C ASP A 109 -10.08 -21.09 -18.27
N THR A 110 -9.93 -22.34 -17.84
CA THR A 110 -10.56 -22.85 -16.62
C THR A 110 -9.95 -22.24 -15.36
N LEU A 111 -8.64 -21.95 -15.37
CA LEU A 111 -7.91 -21.39 -14.24
C LEU A 111 -8.50 -20.06 -13.77
N GLN A 112 -9.01 -19.23 -14.69
CA GLN A 112 -9.66 -17.97 -14.32
C GLN A 112 -10.91 -18.21 -13.47
N ALA A 113 -11.73 -19.21 -13.79
CA ALA A 113 -12.91 -19.56 -13.01
C ALA A 113 -12.50 -20.14 -11.62
N ILE A 114 -11.46 -20.94 -11.59
CA ILE A 114 -10.90 -21.48 -10.33
C ILE A 114 -10.39 -20.34 -9.43
N LYS A 115 -9.71 -19.34 -10.00
CA LYS A 115 -9.25 -18.13 -9.29
C LYS A 115 -10.42 -17.35 -8.67
N GLU A 116 -11.52 -17.21 -9.38
CA GLU A 116 -12.72 -16.53 -8.85
C GLU A 116 -13.31 -17.31 -7.66
N VAL A 117 -13.41 -18.62 -7.78
CA VAL A 117 -13.87 -19.49 -6.67
C VAL A 117 -12.92 -19.38 -5.48
N TYR A 118 -11.60 -19.47 -5.73
CA TYR A 118 -10.58 -19.27 -4.68
C TYR A 118 -10.77 -17.95 -3.97
N GLY A 119 -10.94 -16.85 -4.72
CA GLY A 119 -11.13 -15.51 -4.17
C GLY A 119 -12.35 -15.39 -3.25
N ARG A 120 -13.48 -16.00 -3.64
CA ARG A 120 -14.71 -16.04 -2.80
C ARG A 120 -14.48 -16.82 -1.50
N ILE A 121 -13.76 -17.93 -1.56
CA ILE A 121 -13.40 -18.74 -0.39
C ILE A 121 -12.41 -17.96 0.47
N HIS A 122 -11.39 -17.35 -0.13
CA HIS A 122 -10.38 -16.52 0.53
C HIS A 122 -11.02 -15.40 1.36
N LYS A 123 -11.98 -14.66 0.79
CA LYS A 123 -12.72 -13.59 1.48
C LYS A 123 -13.35 -14.04 2.81
N ARG A 124 -13.79 -15.29 2.88
CA ARG A 124 -14.33 -15.88 4.09
C ARG A 124 -13.23 -16.36 5.03
N PHE A 125 -12.22 -17.02 4.46
CA PHE A 125 -11.12 -17.59 5.21
C PHE A 125 -10.33 -16.53 5.99
N ILE A 126 -10.01 -15.39 5.37
CA ILE A 126 -9.23 -14.32 6.03
C ILE A 126 -9.94 -13.69 7.24
N LYS A 127 -11.24 -13.90 7.41
CA LYS A 127 -12.02 -13.45 8.58
C LYS A 127 -12.02 -14.48 9.71
N THR A 128 -11.46 -15.66 9.49
CA THR A 128 -11.29 -16.68 10.54
C THR A 128 -10.07 -16.35 11.41
N PRO A 129 -9.97 -16.90 12.64
CA PRO A 129 -8.80 -16.70 13.48
C PRO A 129 -7.48 -17.12 12.80
N LYS A 130 -7.48 -18.21 12.04
CA LYS A 130 -6.30 -18.71 11.30
C LYS A 130 -5.94 -17.76 10.16
N GLY A 131 -6.92 -17.34 9.35
CA GLY A 131 -6.70 -16.39 8.26
C GLY A 131 -6.22 -15.03 8.76
N LEU A 132 -6.80 -14.50 9.84
CA LEU A 132 -6.35 -13.26 10.48
C LEU A 132 -4.91 -13.36 10.98
N ALA A 133 -4.49 -14.51 11.52
CA ALA A 133 -3.10 -14.73 11.96
C ALA A 133 -2.12 -14.70 10.77
N LEU A 134 -2.45 -15.33 9.65
CA LEU A 134 -1.65 -15.28 8.42
C LEU A 134 -1.54 -13.87 7.85
N ILE A 135 -2.64 -13.14 7.81
CA ILE A 135 -2.62 -11.73 7.37
C ILE A 135 -1.79 -10.87 8.34
N ARG A 136 -1.85 -11.14 9.64
CA ARG A 136 -1.01 -10.43 10.63
C ARG A 136 0.47 -10.65 10.36
N GLU A 137 0.88 -11.86 10.06
CA GLU A 137 2.26 -12.18 9.70
C GLU A 137 2.69 -11.42 8.43
N LYS A 138 1.89 -11.48 7.36
CA LYS A 138 2.14 -10.73 6.12
C LYS A 138 2.21 -9.22 6.35
N TYR A 139 1.33 -8.68 7.19
CA TYR A 139 1.33 -7.26 7.57
C TYR A 139 2.61 -6.89 8.32
N LEU A 140 3.04 -7.70 9.29
CA LEU A 140 4.25 -7.46 10.05
C LEU A 140 5.52 -7.56 9.19
N ASN A 141 5.51 -8.44 8.19
CA ASN A 141 6.59 -8.58 7.20
C ASN A 141 6.55 -7.48 6.12
N GLY A 142 5.48 -6.66 6.08
CA GLY A 142 5.37 -5.56 5.12
C GLY A 142 5.02 -5.98 3.69
N VAL A 143 4.49 -7.19 3.49
CA VAL A 143 4.11 -7.74 2.16
C VAL A 143 3.18 -6.80 1.41
N TYR A 144 2.25 -6.14 2.10
CA TYR A 144 1.31 -5.19 1.49
C TYR A 144 1.91 -3.81 1.20
N GLY A 145 3.17 -3.59 1.57
CA GLY A 145 3.88 -2.34 1.38
C GLY A 145 3.59 -1.28 2.45
N THR A 146 3.85 -0.03 2.10
CA THR A 146 3.75 1.12 3.02
C THR A 146 2.95 2.26 2.41
N CYS A 147 2.40 3.11 3.28
CA CYS A 147 1.65 4.28 2.87
C CYS A 147 2.52 5.22 2.02
N PRO A 148 2.04 5.67 0.84
CA PRO A 148 2.77 6.58 -0.02
C PRO A 148 2.83 8.02 0.54
N ARG A 149 2.02 8.31 1.55
CA ARG A 149 1.95 9.63 2.16
C ARG A 149 3.16 9.87 3.08
N ILE A 150 3.95 10.91 2.80
CA ILE A 150 5.17 11.26 3.54
C ILE A 150 4.89 11.42 5.05
N LEU A 151 3.76 12.05 5.41
CA LEU A 151 3.40 12.30 6.82
C LEU A 151 2.99 11.05 7.59
N CYS A 152 2.83 9.91 6.92
CA CYS A 152 2.54 8.63 7.54
C CYS A 152 3.81 7.84 7.92
N ASP A 153 4.99 8.37 7.61
CA ASP A 153 6.27 7.80 8.00
C ASP A 153 6.37 6.29 7.68
N LYS A 154 6.09 5.95 6.42
CA LYS A 154 6.11 4.56 5.93
C LYS A 154 5.22 3.60 6.74
N GLN A 155 4.08 4.09 7.28
CA GLN A 155 3.11 3.22 7.95
C GLN A 155 2.74 2.04 7.06
N LYS A 156 2.80 0.81 7.58
CA LYS A 156 2.36 -0.40 6.89
C LYS A 156 0.86 -0.33 6.58
N VAL A 157 0.46 -0.91 5.46
CA VAL A 157 -0.90 -0.84 4.93
C VAL A 157 -1.55 -2.21 4.89
N LEU A 158 -2.87 -2.25 4.77
CA LEU A 158 -3.69 -3.46 4.69
C LEU A 158 -4.37 -3.54 3.33
N PRO A 159 -4.59 -4.74 2.78
CA PRO A 159 -5.35 -4.91 1.54
C PRO A 159 -6.84 -4.61 1.76
N ILE A 160 -7.47 -3.99 0.76
CA ILE A 160 -8.90 -3.62 0.79
C ILE A 160 -9.50 -3.70 -0.61
N GLY A 161 -10.78 -4.09 -0.68
CA GLY A 161 -11.63 -3.91 -1.86
C GLY A 161 -12.44 -2.63 -1.80
N LEU A 162 -12.73 -2.03 -2.95
CA LEU A 162 -13.65 -0.89 -3.05
C LEU A 162 -15.11 -1.31 -3.18
N SER A 163 -15.37 -2.57 -3.55
CA SER A 163 -16.70 -3.18 -3.63
C SER A 163 -16.66 -4.60 -3.09
N GLU A 164 -17.83 -5.09 -2.73
CA GLU A 164 -18.06 -6.52 -2.45
C GLU A 164 -18.29 -7.33 -3.75
N ASP A 165 -18.60 -6.63 -4.85
CA ASP A 165 -18.82 -7.21 -6.16
C ASP A 165 -17.48 -7.43 -6.89
N GLU A 166 -17.35 -8.59 -7.51
CA GLU A 166 -16.19 -8.98 -8.30
C GLU A 166 -16.09 -8.15 -9.58
N LYS A 167 -14.88 -8.02 -10.11
CA LYS A 167 -14.55 -7.29 -11.35
C LYS A 167 -14.86 -5.80 -11.30
N PHE A 168 -15.13 -5.26 -10.11
CA PHE A 168 -15.34 -3.83 -9.93
C PHE A 168 -14.01 -3.06 -9.90
N SER A 169 -13.05 -3.52 -9.11
CA SER A 169 -11.72 -2.92 -9.05
C SER A 169 -10.67 -3.89 -8.53
N ARG A 170 -9.44 -3.72 -8.99
CA ARG A 170 -8.30 -4.42 -8.40
C ARG A 170 -8.13 -4.04 -6.94
N VAL A 171 -7.48 -4.93 -6.19
CA VAL A 171 -7.13 -4.70 -4.78
C VAL A 171 -6.43 -3.35 -4.58
N LYS A 172 -6.79 -2.68 -3.50
CA LYS A 172 -6.19 -1.43 -3.03
C LYS A 172 -5.53 -1.66 -1.68
N VAL A 173 -4.83 -0.65 -1.20
CA VAL A 173 -4.22 -0.68 0.13
C VAL A 173 -4.77 0.45 0.99
N TYR A 174 -5.14 0.09 2.21
CA TYR A 174 -5.67 0.99 3.23
C TYR A 174 -4.59 1.33 4.25
N CYS A 175 -4.37 2.60 4.51
CA CYS A 175 -3.46 3.05 5.54
C CYS A 175 -4.23 3.28 6.86
N PRO A 176 -3.92 2.54 7.94
CA PRO A 176 -4.63 2.70 9.21
C PRO A 176 -4.32 4.02 9.93
N LEU A 177 -3.25 4.73 9.55
CA LEU A 177 -2.88 6.00 10.17
C LEU A 177 -3.60 7.21 9.56
N CYS A 178 -3.68 7.32 8.23
CA CYS A 178 -4.39 8.41 7.56
C CYS A 178 -5.83 8.05 7.15
N GLU A 179 -6.22 6.79 7.31
CA GLU A 179 -7.55 6.26 6.99
C GLU A 179 -7.94 6.43 5.50
N GLU A 180 -6.92 6.52 4.62
CA GLU A 180 -7.08 6.70 3.19
C GLU A 180 -6.72 5.43 2.42
N VAL A 181 -7.30 5.30 1.22
CA VAL A 181 -7.09 4.17 0.31
C VAL A 181 -6.22 4.59 -0.86
N TYR A 182 -5.23 3.76 -1.18
CA TYR A 182 -4.27 4.02 -2.25
C TYR A 182 -4.23 2.85 -3.25
N SER A 183 -3.82 3.14 -4.47
CA SER A 183 -3.46 2.09 -5.43
C SER A 183 -2.18 1.39 -5.00
N THR A 184 -2.08 0.10 -5.28
CA THR A 184 -0.86 -0.67 -5.07
C THR A 184 0.25 -0.13 -5.98
N LYS A 185 1.50 -0.11 -5.50
CA LYS A 185 2.64 0.29 -6.32
C LYS A 185 3.09 -0.81 -7.28
N HIS A 186 2.76 -2.05 -6.97
CA HIS A 186 3.13 -3.20 -7.78
C HIS A 186 2.17 -3.33 -8.97
N HIS A 187 2.70 -3.21 -10.18
CA HIS A 187 1.92 -3.26 -11.42
C HIS A 187 1.47 -4.68 -11.81
N GLY A 188 2.07 -5.73 -11.21
CA GLY A 188 1.80 -7.13 -11.52
C GLY A 188 0.57 -7.74 -10.85
N PHE A 189 -0.01 -7.09 -9.84
CA PHE A 189 -1.13 -7.68 -9.09
C PHE A 189 -2.46 -7.54 -9.82
N ASP A 190 -2.92 -8.64 -10.40
CA ASP A 190 -4.26 -8.76 -10.99
C ASP A 190 -5.23 -9.48 -10.03
N ILE A 191 -5.21 -9.03 -8.77
CA ILE A 191 -6.09 -9.56 -7.72
C ILE A 191 -7.32 -8.65 -7.62
N ASP A 192 -8.50 -9.26 -7.66
CA ASP A 192 -9.75 -8.54 -7.43
C ASP A 192 -9.84 -8.06 -5.98
N GLY A 193 -10.22 -6.81 -5.78
CA GLY A 193 -10.44 -6.23 -4.46
C GLY A 193 -11.54 -6.94 -3.66
N ALA A 194 -12.53 -7.50 -4.34
CA ALA A 194 -13.61 -8.25 -3.72
C ALA A 194 -13.12 -9.47 -2.91
N TYR A 195 -11.92 -10.00 -3.19
CA TYR A 195 -11.34 -11.12 -2.45
C TYR A 195 -10.91 -10.76 -1.02
N PHE A 196 -10.84 -9.47 -0.71
CA PHE A 196 -10.68 -8.93 0.64
C PHE A 196 -11.98 -8.31 1.14
N GLY A 197 -12.72 -7.65 0.27
CA GLY A 197 -13.92 -6.91 0.60
C GLY A 197 -13.64 -5.55 1.24
N THR A 198 -14.70 -4.79 1.49
CA THR A 198 -14.63 -3.40 1.93
C THR A 198 -14.35 -3.25 3.43
N SER A 199 -14.74 -4.22 4.24
CA SER A 199 -14.69 -4.15 5.70
C SER A 199 -13.48 -4.84 6.33
N PHE A 200 -12.63 -5.49 5.53
CA PHE A 200 -11.56 -6.32 6.04
C PHE A 200 -10.55 -5.56 6.93
N PRO A 201 -10.02 -4.36 6.54
CA PRO A 201 -9.07 -3.64 7.37
C PRO A 201 -9.61 -3.29 8.76
N GLN A 202 -10.89 -2.90 8.84
CA GLN A 202 -11.54 -2.58 10.10
C GLN A 202 -11.67 -3.81 10.98
N THR A 203 -12.10 -4.95 10.40
CA THR A 203 -12.18 -6.23 11.11
C THR A 203 -10.83 -6.65 11.66
N PHE A 204 -9.76 -6.52 10.86
CA PHE A 204 -8.40 -6.82 11.26
C PHE A 204 -7.93 -5.93 12.43
N LEU A 205 -8.11 -4.62 12.33
CA LEU A 205 -7.69 -3.66 13.36
C LEU A 205 -8.52 -3.77 14.65
N MET A 206 -9.76 -4.22 14.57
CA MET A 206 -10.58 -4.55 15.75
C MET A 206 -10.07 -5.80 16.45
N THR A 207 -9.60 -6.79 15.70
CA THR A 207 -9.03 -8.03 16.24
C THR A 207 -7.64 -7.81 16.85
N TYR A 208 -6.83 -6.92 16.24
CA TYR A 208 -5.47 -6.59 16.67
C TYR A 208 -5.34 -5.10 17.00
N PRO A 209 -5.89 -4.63 18.12
CA PRO A 209 -5.88 -3.21 18.48
C PRO A 209 -4.47 -2.66 18.75
N ASP A 210 -3.50 -3.52 19.08
CA ASP A 210 -2.09 -3.20 19.23
C ASP A 210 -1.44 -2.73 17.92
N LEU A 211 -1.97 -3.15 16.78
CA LEU A 211 -1.51 -2.75 15.45
C LEU A 211 -2.20 -1.48 14.93
N ASN A 212 -3.19 -0.96 15.67
CA ASN A 212 -3.91 0.23 15.26
C ASN A 212 -3.13 1.50 15.64
N PRO A 213 -2.63 2.30 14.68
CA PRO A 213 -1.82 3.48 14.94
C PRO A 213 -2.62 4.69 15.48
N LYS A 214 -3.93 4.58 15.70
CA LYS A 214 -4.79 5.68 16.21
C LYS A 214 -4.31 6.30 17.52
N LEU A 215 -3.48 5.58 18.28
CA LEU A 215 -2.81 6.10 19.47
C LEU A 215 -1.67 7.07 19.15
N LYS A 216 -1.18 7.11 17.91
CA LYS A 216 -0.17 8.07 17.46
C LYS A 216 -0.87 9.33 16.93
N GLN A 217 -0.41 10.50 17.37
CA GLN A 217 -0.96 11.76 16.88
C GLN A 217 -0.83 11.85 15.35
N TYR A 218 -1.95 11.78 14.65
CA TYR A 218 -2.03 12.01 13.22
C TYR A 218 -1.67 13.46 12.90
N LYS A 219 -0.63 13.65 12.07
CA LYS A 219 -0.24 14.97 11.58
C LYS A 219 -0.97 15.26 10.27
N GLY A 220 -1.98 16.14 10.32
CA GLY A 220 -2.65 16.64 9.13
C GLY A 220 -1.69 17.36 8.18
N TYR A 221 -1.91 17.21 6.87
CA TYR A 221 -1.18 18.01 5.89
C TYR A 221 -1.64 19.48 5.96
N ILE A 222 -0.67 20.38 6.06
CA ILE A 222 -0.91 21.83 6.03
C ILE A 222 -0.36 22.35 4.71
N PRO A 223 -1.22 22.75 3.74
CA PRO A 223 -0.77 23.28 2.46
C PRO A 223 0.00 24.59 2.63
N LYS A 224 1.18 24.66 1.99
CA LYS A 224 2.04 25.83 1.98
C LYS A 224 2.51 26.12 0.57
N LEU A 225 2.72 27.41 0.27
CA LEU A 225 3.37 27.87 -0.94
C LEU A 225 4.58 28.72 -0.52
N PHE A 226 5.76 28.39 -1.00
CA PHE A 226 7.03 29.02 -0.59
C PHE A 226 7.20 29.15 0.93
N GLY A 227 6.76 28.12 1.70
CA GLY A 227 6.83 28.11 3.16
C GLY A 227 5.66 28.80 3.88
N PHE A 228 4.86 29.59 3.19
CA PHE A 228 3.69 30.28 3.77
C PHE A 228 2.44 29.42 3.71
N ARG A 229 1.63 29.44 4.77
CA ARG A 229 0.33 28.74 4.80
C ARG A 229 -0.65 29.41 3.85
N ILE A 230 -1.33 28.61 3.02
CA ILE A 230 -2.29 29.15 2.05
C ILE A 230 -3.56 29.63 2.81
N PHE A 231 -3.98 30.85 2.51
CA PHE A 231 -5.19 31.43 3.07
C PHE A 231 -6.44 30.55 2.78
N GLY A 232 -7.31 30.40 3.76
CA GLY A 232 -8.54 29.61 3.64
C GLY A 232 -8.35 28.10 3.46
N LYS A 233 -7.11 27.57 3.51
CA LYS A 233 -6.83 26.13 3.50
C LYS A 233 -6.51 25.62 4.90
N GLN A 234 -6.70 24.33 5.10
CA GLN A 234 -6.45 23.67 6.38
C GLN A 234 -5.09 24.06 6.98
N GLY A 235 -5.07 24.39 8.25
CA GLY A 235 -3.86 24.83 8.97
C GLY A 235 -3.53 26.31 8.80
N SER A 236 -4.28 27.08 8.00
CA SER A 236 -4.17 28.55 8.00
C SER A 236 -4.98 29.16 9.16
N LYS A 237 -4.60 30.38 9.56
CA LYS A 237 -5.31 31.14 10.61
C LYS A 237 -6.81 31.38 10.27
N TYR A 238 -7.12 31.42 8.98
CA TYR A 238 -8.45 31.75 8.46
C TYR A 238 -9.16 30.51 7.89
N TYR A 239 -8.67 29.30 8.18
CA TYR A 239 -9.35 28.08 7.76
C TYR A 239 -10.67 27.92 8.53
N SER A 240 -11.75 27.67 7.78
CA SER A 240 -13.02 27.20 8.31
C SER A 240 -13.54 26.07 7.43
N SER A 241 -14.06 25.02 8.03
CA SER A 241 -14.77 23.94 7.33
C SER A 241 -16.16 24.39 6.85
N ASP A 242 -16.71 25.41 7.47
CA ASP A 242 -18.00 26.02 7.08
C ASP A 242 -17.77 27.17 6.09
N LYS A 243 -18.31 27.00 4.87
CA LYS A 243 -18.23 28.00 3.81
C LYS A 243 -18.86 29.35 4.23
N LYS A 244 -19.89 29.35 5.12
CA LYS A 244 -20.51 30.57 5.62
C LYS A 244 -19.57 31.33 6.54
N GLU A 245 -18.97 30.63 7.48
CA GLU A 245 -18.03 31.23 8.43
C GLU A 245 -16.78 31.76 7.69
N LEU A 246 -16.31 31.04 6.68
CA LEU A 246 -15.20 31.50 5.84
C LEU A 246 -15.55 32.78 5.08
N LYS A 247 -16.75 32.86 4.47
CA LYS A 247 -17.23 34.05 3.76
C LYS A 247 -17.36 35.26 4.72
N GLU A 248 -17.82 35.04 5.94
CA GLU A 248 -17.91 36.11 6.96
C GLU A 248 -16.51 36.60 7.39
N LYS A 249 -15.56 35.68 7.60
CA LYS A 249 -14.16 36.01 7.90
C LYS A 249 -13.50 36.80 6.76
N MET A 250 -13.76 36.42 5.51
CA MET A 250 -13.26 37.13 4.33
C MET A 250 -13.85 38.52 4.19
N LYS A 251 -15.15 38.67 4.47
CA LYS A 251 -15.84 39.97 4.49
C LYS A 251 -15.27 40.93 5.53
N LYS A 252 -14.96 40.41 6.73
CA LYS A 252 -14.31 41.19 7.81
C LYS A 252 -12.91 41.67 7.46
N LEU A 253 -12.24 40.98 6.56
CA LEU A 253 -10.88 41.28 6.12
C LEU A 253 -10.82 42.10 4.81
N ASN A 254 -11.96 42.54 4.28
CA ASN A 254 -12.11 43.25 3.01
C ASN A 254 -11.46 42.51 1.79
N ILE A 255 -11.41 41.17 1.83
CA ILE A 255 -10.91 40.38 0.72
C ILE A 255 -12.03 40.16 -0.27
N LYS A 256 -11.86 40.64 -1.52
CA LYS A 256 -12.80 40.39 -2.61
C LYS A 256 -12.70 38.90 -2.99
N THR A 257 -13.84 38.24 -3.04
CA THR A 257 -13.94 36.89 -3.64
C THR A 257 -14.41 37.10 -5.07
N ASP A 258 -13.53 36.80 -6.05
CA ASP A 258 -13.95 36.62 -7.41
C ASP A 258 -14.84 35.35 -7.44
N GLU A 259 -16.07 35.48 -7.90
CA GLU A 259 -17.06 34.41 -8.07
C GLU A 259 -16.72 33.51 -9.25
#